data_b192bdc6c6bff52a52947ec65f94548b
#
_entry.id   b192bdc6c6bff52a52947ec65f94548b
#
_cell.length_a   1.000
_cell.length_b   1.000
_cell.length_c   1.000
_cell.angle_alpha   90.00
_cell.angle_beta   90.00
_cell.angle_gamma   90.00
#
_symmetry.space_group_name_H-M   'P 1'
#
loop_
_entity.id
_entity.type
_entity.pdbx_description
1 polymer ?
#
loop_
_entity_poly.entity_id
_entity_poly.type
_entity_poly.pdbx_seq_one_letter_code
_entity_poly.pdbx_strand_id
1 'polypeptide(L)'
;MAKMPRWRWWLWAVEAVLLIAVVEHFVIRPYLRRKKPLQERQVVQGEQIEALGETAKPPMGLHEVSPAFYPVMEGLAEGSERMLAAQKSVSCEKGLPIEVENQFGMRFRLVPAGSCLIGSPEGEKGRGTIEVIHTQLFPEDFYMGKFEVTQAEWKRVMGTDSPSGFKGDQRPVEEVTWHDCQRFVNKLCELEGVPLNTYCLPTEAEWEYACRGGTDTAFCFGDAVAKLSSWADFAGNNSRQTVVVGKRRCNSLGLYDMHGNVWEWCRDLYVNYPGDDSDAGDRYTYRTIRGGNWYVDSGECRSANRCCLPPASHGNMLGFRVMRRIR
;
A
#
# COMPACT_ATOMS: atom_id res chain seq x y z
N MET A 1 -3.54 -5.52 -48.19
CA MET A 1 -3.61 -4.58 -47.06
C MET A 1 -3.86 -3.17 -47.61
N ALA A 2 -5.08 -2.67 -47.48
CA ALA A 2 -5.45 -1.35 -48.04
C ALA A 2 -4.94 -0.26 -47.08
N LYS A 3 -4.10 0.66 -47.57
CA LYS A 3 -3.62 1.82 -46.81
C LYS A 3 -4.81 2.74 -46.54
N MET A 4 -5.08 3.00 -45.27
CA MET A 4 -6.09 3.98 -44.87
C MET A 4 -5.75 5.38 -45.38
N PRO A 5 -6.72 6.12 -45.90
CA PRO A 5 -6.48 7.44 -46.48
C PRO A 5 -6.07 8.45 -45.40
N ARG A 6 -5.11 9.34 -45.73
CA ARG A 6 -4.47 10.32 -44.81
C ARG A 6 -5.44 11.26 -44.10
N TRP A 7 -6.66 11.52 -44.63
CA TRP A 7 -7.66 12.38 -44.01
C TRP A 7 -8.30 11.79 -42.75
N ARG A 8 -8.29 10.43 -42.60
CA ARG A 8 -8.78 9.78 -41.33
C ARG A 8 -7.85 10.02 -40.14
N TRP A 9 -6.54 10.21 -40.38
CA TRP A 9 -5.60 10.58 -39.31
C TRP A 9 -5.87 12.00 -38.76
N TRP A 10 -6.34 12.92 -39.62
CA TRP A 10 -6.73 14.25 -39.20
C TRP A 10 -7.97 14.26 -38.30
N LEU A 11 -8.94 13.41 -38.56
CA LEU A 11 -10.14 13.28 -37.72
C LEU A 11 -9.79 12.77 -36.32
N TRP A 12 -8.94 11.75 -36.20
CA TRP A 12 -8.46 11.26 -34.91
C TRP A 12 -7.66 12.29 -34.12
N ALA A 13 -6.82 13.08 -34.79
CA ALA A 13 -6.06 14.15 -34.15
C ALA A 13 -6.99 15.28 -33.64
N VAL A 14 -8.04 15.61 -34.37
CA VAL A 14 -9.02 16.64 -33.96
C VAL A 14 -9.88 16.15 -32.80
N GLU A 15 -10.32 14.89 -32.80
CA GLU A 15 -11.08 14.31 -31.70
C GLU A 15 -10.23 14.19 -30.42
N ALA A 16 -8.97 13.80 -30.53
CA ALA A 16 -8.06 13.75 -29.38
C ALA A 16 -7.80 15.13 -28.78
N VAL A 17 -7.62 16.15 -29.58
CA VAL A 17 -7.43 17.55 -29.13
C VAL A 17 -8.70 18.09 -28.50
N LEU A 18 -9.89 17.77 -29.02
CA LEU A 18 -11.16 18.16 -28.43
C LEU A 18 -11.41 17.47 -27.10
N LEU A 19 -11.05 16.20 -26.97
CA LEU A 19 -11.20 15.44 -25.70
C LEU A 19 -10.28 16.01 -24.62
N ILE A 20 -9.03 16.35 -24.96
CA ILE A 20 -8.08 16.98 -24.05
C ILE A 20 -8.61 18.37 -23.61
N ALA A 21 -9.14 19.18 -24.52
CA ALA A 21 -9.69 20.49 -24.21
C ALA A 21 -10.95 20.40 -23.31
N VAL A 22 -11.79 19.40 -23.51
CA VAL A 22 -12.97 19.15 -22.67
C VAL A 22 -12.55 18.73 -21.26
N VAL A 23 -11.60 17.81 -21.13
CA VAL A 23 -11.07 17.36 -19.82
C VAL A 23 -10.39 18.53 -19.09
N GLU A 24 -9.61 19.32 -19.79
CA GLU A 24 -8.95 20.50 -19.21
C GLU A 24 -9.96 21.57 -18.75
N HIS A 25 -10.99 21.84 -19.55
CA HIS A 25 -11.97 22.88 -19.26
C HIS A 25 -13.00 22.47 -18.21
N PHE A 26 -13.50 21.24 -18.25
CA PHE A 26 -14.60 20.78 -17.38
C PHE A 26 -14.15 20.01 -16.13
N VAL A 27 -12.94 19.44 -16.13
CA VAL A 27 -12.44 18.64 -15.02
C VAL A 27 -11.27 19.34 -14.32
N ILE A 28 -10.22 19.71 -15.05
CA ILE A 28 -8.98 20.21 -14.46
C ILE A 28 -9.12 21.67 -14.01
N ARG A 29 -9.68 22.57 -14.83
CA ARG A 29 -9.85 23.99 -14.45
C ARG A 29 -10.78 24.24 -13.26
N PRO A 30 -11.93 23.57 -13.12
CA PRO A 30 -12.75 23.71 -11.91
C PRO A 30 -12.06 23.16 -10.66
N TYR A 31 -11.27 22.08 -10.81
CA TYR A 31 -10.49 21.51 -9.72
C TYR A 31 -9.37 22.46 -9.25
N LEU A 32 -8.63 23.06 -10.18
CA LEU A 32 -7.58 24.03 -9.87
C LEU A 32 -8.12 25.39 -9.37
N ARG A 33 -9.31 25.83 -9.80
CA ARG A 33 -9.94 27.05 -9.28
C ARG A 33 -10.42 26.94 -7.83
N ARG A 34 -10.62 25.73 -7.33
CA ARG A 34 -10.97 25.49 -5.90
C ARG A 34 -9.74 25.50 -4.98
N LYS A 35 -8.52 25.45 -5.51
CA LYS A 35 -7.28 25.64 -4.74
C LYS A 35 -6.89 27.12 -4.81
N LYS A 36 -7.11 27.85 -3.72
CA LYS A 36 -6.50 29.20 -3.55
C LYS A 36 -4.98 29.07 -3.64
N PRO A 37 -4.28 30.01 -4.30
CA PRO A 37 -2.81 29.98 -4.34
C PRO A 37 -2.26 30.10 -2.92
N LEU A 38 -1.32 29.22 -2.58
CA LEU A 38 -0.52 29.32 -1.38
C LEU A 38 0.32 30.60 -1.47
N GLN A 39 -0.05 31.61 -0.70
CA GLN A 39 0.85 32.73 -0.41
C GLN A 39 2.03 32.19 0.40
N GLU A 40 3.23 32.59 -0.03
CA GLU A 40 4.48 32.38 0.69
C GLU A 40 4.31 32.77 2.16
N ARG A 41 4.32 31.80 3.06
CA ARG A 41 4.44 32.05 4.49
C ARG A 41 5.91 31.93 4.86
N GLN A 42 6.45 33.05 5.31
CA GLN A 42 7.76 33.20 5.92
C GLN A 42 7.96 32.13 7.01
N VAL A 43 9.17 31.56 7.00
CA VAL A 43 9.67 30.71 8.07
C VAL A 43 9.78 31.56 9.34
N VAL A 44 8.90 31.34 10.30
CA VAL A 44 9.06 31.85 11.65
C VAL A 44 9.71 30.77 12.48
N GLN A 45 10.90 31.06 12.98
CA GLN A 45 11.64 30.25 13.96
C GLN A 45 10.84 30.12 15.25
N GLY A 46 11.03 28.96 15.86
CA GLY A 46 10.37 28.41 17.03
C GLY A 46 10.00 29.41 18.13
N GLU A 47 8.74 29.35 18.47
CA GLU A 47 8.23 29.49 19.85
C GLU A 47 6.71 29.26 19.81
N GLN A 48 6.23 28.53 20.84
CA GLN A 48 4.81 28.34 21.18
C GLN A 48 3.99 27.36 20.31
N ILE A 49 4.16 26.06 20.61
CA ILE A 49 3.10 25.06 20.44
C ILE A 49 2.33 24.99 21.78
N GLU A 50 1.51 25.99 22.02
CA GLU A 50 0.42 25.92 23.01
C GLU A 50 -0.84 26.48 22.34
N ALA A 51 -1.95 25.75 22.47
CA ALA A 51 -3.30 26.04 21.98
C ALA A 51 -3.58 25.81 20.49
N LEU A 52 -3.57 24.54 20.05
CA LEU A 52 -4.45 24.09 18.99
C LEU A 52 -5.54 23.22 19.59
N GLY A 53 -6.76 23.66 19.35
CA GLY A 53 -7.99 23.10 19.88
C GLY A 53 -8.16 21.60 19.75
N GLU A 54 -9.17 21.07 20.43
CA GLU A 54 -9.55 19.67 20.54
C GLU A 54 -9.08 18.81 19.37
N THR A 55 -8.10 17.95 19.64
CA THR A 55 -7.64 16.94 18.68
C THR A 55 -8.85 16.12 18.25
N ALA A 56 -9.11 16.05 16.94
CA ALA A 56 -10.19 15.23 16.42
C ALA A 56 -10.03 13.81 16.97
N LYS A 57 -11.10 13.26 17.53
CA LYS A 57 -11.06 11.93 18.09
C LYS A 57 -10.70 10.92 17.01
N PRO A 58 -9.82 9.95 17.30
CA PRO A 58 -9.54 8.88 16.35
C PRO A 58 -10.83 8.16 15.96
N PRO A 59 -10.90 7.58 14.76
CA PRO A 59 -12.05 6.81 14.32
C PRO A 59 -12.44 5.75 15.36
N MET A 60 -13.75 5.46 15.50
CA MET A 60 -14.28 4.54 16.50
C MET A 60 -13.47 3.24 16.58
N GLY A 61 -13.14 2.80 17.79
CA GLY A 61 -12.35 1.59 18.06
C GLY A 61 -10.83 1.76 17.92
N LEU A 62 -10.32 2.98 17.68
CA LEU A 62 -8.88 3.26 17.57
C LEU A 62 -8.40 4.21 18.66
N HIS A 63 -7.14 4.04 19.07
CA HIS A 63 -6.41 4.94 19.94
C HIS A 63 -5.23 5.55 19.19
N GLU A 64 -4.94 6.84 19.42
CA GLU A 64 -3.75 7.48 18.89
C GLU A 64 -2.49 6.90 19.55
N VAL A 65 -1.48 6.60 18.72
CA VAL A 65 -0.16 6.22 19.23
C VAL A 65 0.70 7.47 19.38
N SER A 66 1.33 7.62 20.55
CA SER A 66 2.20 8.77 20.79
C SER A 66 3.31 8.89 19.72
N PRO A 67 3.57 10.10 19.21
CA PRO A 67 4.66 10.35 18.26
C PRO A 67 6.04 9.85 18.72
N ALA A 68 6.27 9.74 20.03
CA ALA A 68 7.51 9.18 20.57
C ALA A 68 7.77 7.72 20.15
N PHE A 69 6.74 6.99 19.71
CA PHE A 69 6.85 5.62 19.22
C PHE A 69 6.83 5.50 17.70
N TYR A 70 6.84 6.64 16.99
CA TYR A 70 6.91 6.61 15.53
C TYR A 70 8.27 6.11 15.07
N PRO A 71 8.32 5.34 13.96
CA PRO A 71 9.59 4.82 13.47
C PRO A 71 10.51 5.93 12.99
N VAL A 72 11.80 5.75 13.19
CA VAL A 72 12.82 6.61 12.60
C VAL A 72 12.91 6.32 11.10
N MET A 73 12.68 7.34 10.29
CA MET A 73 12.64 7.24 8.83
C MET A 73 13.95 7.77 8.25
N GLU A 74 14.95 6.89 8.13
CA GLU A 74 16.26 7.23 7.57
C GLU A 74 16.51 6.51 6.24
N GLY A 75 17.29 7.13 5.37
CA GLY A 75 17.75 6.53 4.12
C GLY A 75 16.64 6.32 3.09
N LEU A 76 15.60 7.13 3.14
CA LEU A 76 14.49 7.13 2.18
C LEU A 76 14.93 7.62 0.80
N ALA A 77 14.27 7.14 -0.25
CA ALA A 77 14.52 7.58 -1.62
C ALA A 77 13.89 8.95 -1.92
N GLU A 78 14.31 9.54 -3.03
CA GLU A 78 13.68 10.74 -3.59
C GLU A 78 12.17 10.50 -3.80
N GLY A 79 11.36 11.52 -3.53
CA GLY A 79 9.89 11.43 -3.58
C GLY A 79 9.23 11.08 -2.25
N SER A 80 9.91 10.37 -1.37
CA SER A 80 9.41 9.99 -0.04
C SER A 80 9.05 11.18 0.86
N GLU A 81 9.79 12.29 0.73
CA GLU A 81 9.52 13.52 1.49
C GLU A 81 8.15 14.12 1.19
N ARG A 82 7.70 14.02 -0.07
CA ARG A 82 6.36 14.49 -0.47
C ARG A 82 5.27 13.67 0.22
N MET A 83 5.44 12.36 0.31
CA MET A 83 4.50 11.47 0.99
C MET A 83 4.45 11.75 2.49
N LEU A 84 5.61 11.95 3.14
CA LEU A 84 5.68 12.35 4.54
C LEU A 84 4.99 13.70 4.79
N ALA A 85 5.21 14.67 3.91
CA ALA A 85 4.56 15.98 4.00
C ALA A 85 3.04 15.86 3.82
N ALA A 86 2.58 15.06 2.84
CA ALA A 86 1.16 14.80 2.61
C ALA A 86 0.51 14.11 3.82
N GLN A 87 1.17 13.10 4.41
CA GLN A 87 0.68 12.41 5.61
C GLN A 87 0.51 13.38 6.78
N LYS A 88 1.50 14.27 7.01
CA LYS A 88 1.44 15.30 8.06
C LYS A 88 0.36 16.34 7.78
N SER A 89 0.23 16.79 6.52
CA SER A 89 -0.80 17.77 6.12
C SER A 89 -2.20 17.24 6.37
N VAL A 90 -2.50 16.01 5.91
CA VAL A 90 -3.79 15.34 6.13
C VAL A 90 -4.06 15.15 7.61
N SER A 91 -3.06 14.75 8.38
CA SER A 91 -3.17 14.60 9.83
C SER A 91 -3.57 15.92 10.50
N CYS A 92 -2.88 17.02 10.17
CA CYS A 92 -3.18 18.35 10.71
C CYS A 92 -4.54 18.90 10.22
N GLU A 93 -4.85 18.77 8.92
CA GLU A 93 -6.04 19.37 8.31
C GLU A 93 -7.33 18.66 8.71
N LYS A 94 -7.28 17.32 8.83
CA LYS A 94 -8.44 16.47 9.13
C LYS A 94 -8.48 15.97 10.57
N GLY A 95 -7.46 16.27 11.37
CA GLY A 95 -7.33 15.77 12.74
C GLY A 95 -7.20 14.24 12.83
N LEU A 96 -6.68 13.61 11.77
CA LEU A 96 -6.48 12.15 11.73
C LEU A 96 -5.10 11.81 12.30
N PRO A 97 -4.99 11.02 13.38
CA PRO A 97 -3.69 10.62 13.92
C PRO A 97 -2.85 9.88 12.87
N ILE A 98 -1.54 10.14 12.82
CA ILE A 98 -0.63 9.48 11.87
C ILE A 98 -0.53 7.98 12.15
N GLU A 99 -0.58 7.58 13.42
CA GLU A 99 -0.58 6.17 13.82
C GLU A 99 -1.67 5.94 14.85
N VAL A 100 -2.40 4.85 14.68
CA VAL A 100 -3.47 4.42 15.58
C VAL A 100 -3.31 2.95 15.94
N GLU A 101 -3.82 2.57 17.10
CA GLU A 101 -3.85 1.18 17.55
C GLU A 101 -5.29 0.80 17.91
N ASN A 102 -5.70 -0.40 17.54
CA ASN A 102 -7.01 -0.92 17.92
C ASN A 102 -6.95 -1.73 19.25
N GLN A 103 -8.12 -2.13 19.76
CA GLN A 103 -8.21 -2.89 21.00
C GLN A 103 -7.50 -4.27 20.98
N PHE A 104 -7.13 -4.75 19.80
CA PHE A 104 -6.39 -6.01 19.60
C PHE A 104 -4.88 -5.81 19.51
N GLY A 105 -4.39 -4.55 19.68
CA GLY A 105 -2.98 -4.19 19.57
C GLY A 105 -2.46 -4.10 18.15
N MET A 106 -3.36 -4.12 17.15
CA MET A 106 -2.99 -3.91 15.75
C MET A 106 -2.74 -2.42 15.50
N ARG A 107 -1.59 -2.09 14.94
CA ARG A 107 -1.20 -0.72 14.62
C ARG A 107 -1.40 -0.42 13.16
N PHE A 108 -1.85 0.80 12.88
CA PHE A 108 -2.15 1.25 11.52
C PHE A 108 -1.53 2.62 11.27
N ARG A 109 -1.05 2.84 10.05
CA ARG A 109 -0.46 4.10 9.60
C ARG A 109 -1.39 4.77 8.60
N LEU A 110 -1.56 6.08 8.75
CA LEU A 110 -2.34 6.92 7.84
C LEU A 110 -1.67 6.96 6.46
N VAL A 111 -2.42 6.63 5.43
CA VAL A 111 -2.03 6.76 4.02
C VAL A 111 -2.91 7.83 3.40
N PRO A 112 -2.35 8.96 2.97
CA PRO A 112 -3.12 10.06 2.41
C PRO A 112 -3.68 9.70 1.04
N ALA A 113 -4.84 10.27 0.70
CA ALA A 113 -5.37 10.29 -0.65
C ALA A 113 -4.35 10.90 -1.63
N GLY A 114 -4.37 10.45 -2.88
CA GLY A 114 -3.42 10.93 -3.88
C GLY A 114 -3.47 10.15 -5.17
N SER A 115 -2.39 10.20 -5.92
CA SER A 115 -2.20 9.38 -7.13
C SER A 115 -0.76 8.95 -7.26
N CYS A 116 -0.52 7.82 -7.89
CA CYS A 116 0.83 7.39 -8.26
C CYS A 116 0.82 6.60 -9.57
N LEU A 117 2.01 6.36 -10.09
CA LEU A 117 2.24 5.38 -11.14
C LEU A 117 2.29 3.98 -10.49
N ILE A 118 1.44 3.10 -10.95
CA ILE A 118 1.43 1.66 -10.62
C ILE A 118 2.09 0.91 -11.77
N GLY A 119 2.79 -0.18 -11.47
CA GLY A 119 3.59 -0.91 -12.45
C GLY A 119 5.05 -0.46 -12.47
N SER A 120 5.84 -0.89 -13.45
CA SER A 120 7.27 -0.60 -13.54
C SER A 120 7.69 -0.19 -14.95
N PRO A 121 8.72 0.69 -15.09
CA PRO A 121 9.24 1.10 -16.40
C PRO A 121 9.95 -0.07 -17.09
N GLU A 122 9.99 -0.06 -18.43
CA GLU A 122 10.58 -1.13 -19.24
C GLU A 122 12.06 -1.44 -18.88
N GLY A 123 12.79 -0.46 -18.39
CA GLY A 123 14.19 -0.62 -17.98
C GLY A 123 14.38 -1.13 -16.55
N GLU A 124 13.32 -1.35 -15.76
CA GLU A 124 13.46 -1.80 -14.38
C GLU A 124 13.94 -3.26 -14.34
N LYS A 125 15.04 -3.48 -13.62
CA LYS A 125 15.65 -4.80 -13.49
C LYS A 125 14.73 -5.78 -12.76
N GLY A 126 14.43 -6.90 -13.41
CA GLY A 126 13.55 -7.93 -12.85
C GLY A 126 12.06 -7.68 -13.13
N ARG A 127 11.74 -6.69 -14.00
CA ARG A 127 10.38 -6.39 -14.43
C ARG A 127 9.71 -7.58 -15.10
N GLY A 128 8.46 -7.86 -14.71
CA GLY A 128 7.56 -8.75 -15.46
C GLY A 128 6.81 -8.00 -16.56
N THR A 129 6.45 -8.70 -17.63
CA THR A 129 5.70 -8.10 -18.78
C THR A 129 4.32 -7.58 -18.37
N ILE A 130 3.74 -8.12 -17.31
CA ILE A 130 2.42 -7.80 -16.76
C ILE A 130 2.40 -6.54 -15.87
N GLU A 131 3.54 -5.90 -15.67
CA GLU A 131 3.69 -4.72 -14.81
C GLU A 131 3.54 -3.42 -15.62
N VAL A 132 2.48 -3.33 -16.46
CA VAL A 132 2.25 -2.17 -17.32
C VAL A 132 2.01 -0.92 -16.50
N ILE A 133 2.81 0.14 -16.78
CA ILE A 133 2.68 1.42 -16.08
C ILE A 133 1.35 2.09 -16.42
N HIS A 134 0.65 2.53 -15.39
CA HIS A 134 -0.53 3.37 -15.51
C HIS A 134 -0.71 4.26 -14.27
N THR A 135 -1.44 5.36 -14.43
CA THR A 135 -1.77 6.24 -13.30
C THR A 135 -2.97 5.69 -12.55
N GLN A 136 -2.84 5.58 -11.23
CA GLN A 136 -3.92 5.19 -10.33
C GLN A 136 -4.26 6.33 -9.37
N LEU A 137 -5.56 6.65 -9.23
CA LEU A 137 -6.07 7.62 -8.28
C LEU A 137 -6.58 6.91 -7.02
N PHE A 138 -6.22 7.45 -5.86
CA PHE A 138 -6.72 7.06 -4.54
C PHE A 138 -7.50 8.23 -3.95
N PRO A 139 -8.84 8.25 -4.08
CA PRO A 139 -9.64 9.44 -3.74
C PRO A 139 -9.82 9.66 -2.24
N GLU A 140 -9.56 8.65 -1.43
CA GLU A 140 -9.80 8.66 0.02
C GLU A 140 -8.53 8.34 0.79
N ASP A 141 -8.36 8.99 1.96
CA ASP A 141 -7.37 8.59 2.94
C ASP A 141 -7.79 7.26 3.59
N PHE A 142 -6.81 6.46 3.98
CA PHE A 142 -7.07 5.19 4.68
C PHE A 142 -5.95 4.88 5.67
N TYR A 143 -6.19 3.91 6.53
CA TYR A 143 -5.18 3.35 7.40
C TYR A 143 -4.71 2.00 6.89
N MET A 144 -3.39 1.80 6.80
CA MET A 144 -2.78 0.53 6.44
C MET A 144 -2.12 -0.09 7.67
N GLY A 145 -2.27 -1.39 7.87
CA GLY A 145 -1.58 -2.13 8.91
C GLY A 145 -0.08 -1.87 8.87
N LYS A 146 0.48 -1.39 9.98
CA LYS A 146 1.90 -1.07 10.11
C LYS A 146 2.79 -2.27 9.79
N PHE A 147 2.30 -3.45 10.12
CA PHE A 147 2.93 -4.75 9.95
C PHE A 147 1.98 -5.72 9.24
N GLU A 148 2.49 -6.84 8.79
CA GLU A 148 1.73 -8.03 8.51
C GLU A 148 0.98 -8.47 9.79
N VAL A 149 -0.19 -9.10 9.65
CA VAL A 149 -0.93 -9.61 10.82
C VAL A 149 -0.08 -10.66 11.53
N THR A 150 0.13 -10.47 12.82
CA THR A 150 0.92 -11.39 13.65
C THR A 150 0.12 -12.58 14.16
N GLN A 151 0.80 -13.64 14.56
CA GLN A 151 0.17 -14.83 15.16
C GLN A 151 -0.56 -14.50 16.48
N ALA A 152 -0.05 -13.56 17.27
CA ALA A 152 -0.72 -13.09 18.46
C ALA A 152 -2.02 -12.32 18.15
N GLU A 153 -2.02 -11.47 17.12
CA GLU A 153 -3.22 -10.76 16.65
C GLU A 153 -4.24 -11.73 16.09
N TRP A 154 -3.80 -12.71 15.28
CA TRP A 154 -4.66 -13.79 14.82
C TRP A 154 -5.38 -14.48 15.99
N LYS A 155 -4.63 -14.90 17.01
CA LYS A 155 -5.20 -15.59 18.18
C LYS A 155 -6.21 -14.72 18.92
N ARG A 156 -5.92 -13.43 19.10
CA ARG A 156 -6.84 -12.51 19.78
C ARG A 156 -8.15 -12.30 19.02
N VAL A 157 -8.09 -12.21 17.69
CA VAL A 157 -9.27 -11.96 16.86
C VAL A 157 -10.04 -13.25 16.58
N MET A 158 -9.35 -14.32 16.19
CA MET A 158 -10.01 -15.57 15.79
C MET A 158 -10.39 -16.46 16.98
N GLY A 159 -9.74 -16.27 18.13
CA GLY A 159 -9.95 -17.12 19.33
C GLY A 159 -9.31 -18.51 19.21
N THR A 160 -8.49 -18.74 18.20
CA THR A 160 -7.80 -20.02 17.93
C THR A 160 -6.32 -19.79 17.77
N ASP A 161 -5.52 -20.83 17.98
CA ASP A 161 -4.10 -20.76 17.66
C ASP A 161 -3.89 -20.53 16.16
N SER A 162 -2.78 -19.87 15.84
CA SER A 162 -2.36 -19.60 14.47
C SER A 162 -2.09 -20.91 13.70
N PRO A 163 -2.52 -21.02 12.43
CA PRO A 163 -2.20 -22.19 11.59
C PRO A 163 -0.71 -22.27 11.22
N SER A 164 0.04 -21.19 11.40
CA SER A 164 1.41 -20.99 10.94
C SER A 164 2.33 -22.16 11.21
N GLY A 165 3.21 -22.47 10.24
CA GLY A 165 4.26 -23.47 10.38
C GLY A 165 5.41 -22.98 11.27
N PHE A 166 5.86 -21.73 11.09
CA PHE A 166 6.90 -21.11 11.90
C PHE A 166 6.31 -20.39 13.10
N LYS A 167 6.42 -20.96 14.29
CA LYS A 167 5.76 -20.44 15.50
C LYS A 167 6.49 -19.22 16.10
N GLY A 168 5.69 -18.28 16.61
CA GLY A 168 6.15 -17.09 17.34
C GLY A 168 5.12 -15.97 17.31
N ASP A 169 4.72 -15.49 18.46
CA ASP A 169 3.63 -14.50 18.63
C ASP A 169 3.79 -13.24 17.77
N GLN A 170 5.02 -12.77 17.59
CA GLN A 170 5.35 -11.57 16.80
C GLN A 170 5.79 -11.89 15.36
N ARG A 171 5.72 -13.13 14.92
CA ARG A 171 5.90 -13.48 13.51
C ARG A 171 4.61 -13.25 12.75
N PRO A 172 4.66 -13.02 11.42
CA PRO A 172 3.44 -12.95 10.63
C PRO A 172 2.66 -14.25 10.75
N VAL A 173 1.35 -14.18 10.70
CA VAL A 173 0.52 -15.36 10.46
C VAL A 173 0.74 -15.80 9.03
N GLU A 174 1.00 -17.09 8.84
CA GLU A 174 1.12 -17.73 7.54
C GLU A 174 0.33 -19.06 7.51
N GLU A 175 0.36 -19.80 6.43
CA GLU A 175 -0.51 -20.98 6.19
C GLU A 175 -2.01 -20.59 6.17
N VAL A 176 -2.33 -19.38 5.73
CA VAL A 176 -3.68 -18.84 5.64
C VAL A 176 -4.13 -18.72 4.18
N THR A 177 -5.34 -19.16 3.90
CA THR A 177 -6.00 -18.95 2.61
C THR A 177 -6.55 -17.52 2.51
N TRP A 178 -6.87 -17.06 1.30
CA TRP A 178 -7.57 -15.79 1.12
C TRP A 178 -8.92 -15.76 1.89
N HIS A 179 -9.61 -16.89 1.93
CA HIS A 179 -10.87 -17.01 2.68
C HIS A 179 -10.67 -16.88 4.19
N ASP A 180 -9.55 -17.36 4.72
CA ASP A 180 -9.19 -17.18 6.14
C ASP A 180 -8.95 -15.72 6.45
N CYS A 181 -8.20 -15.02 5.58
CA CYS A 181 -7.96 -13.60 5.72
C CYS A 181 -9.27 -12.80 5.67
N GLN A 182 -10.20 -13.16 4.78
CA GLN A 182 -11.51 -12.52 4.70
C GLN A 182 -12.35 -12.79 5.96
N ARG A 183 -12.30 -14.01 6.52
CA ARG A 183 -12.95 -14.30 7.81
C ARG A 183 -12.37 -13.47 8.94
N PHE A 184 -11.04 -13.32 8.97
CA PHE A 184 -10.35 -12.50 9.97
C PHE A 184 -10.83 -11.05 9.95
N VAL A 185 -10.83 -10.38 8.79
CA VAL A 185 -11.24 -8.96 8.71
C VAL A 185 -12.73 -8.77 9.02
N ASN A 186 -13.58 -9.73 8.62
CA ASN A 186 -15.01 -9.69 8.97
C ASN A 186 -15.21 -9.85 10.48
N LYS A 187 -14.49 -10.79 11.11
CA LYS A 187 -14.52 -11.02 12.56
C LYS A 187 -14.01 -9.80 13.32
N LEU A 188 -12.97 -9.16 12.83
CA LEU A 188 -12.44 -7.92 13.40
C LEU A 188 -13.47 -6.79 13.36
N CYS A 189 -14.21 -6.62 12.24
CA CYS A 189 -15.30 -5.67 12.14
C CYS A 189 -16.41 -5.97 13.18
N GLU A 190 -16.79 -7.24 13.31
CA GLU A 190 -17.80 -7.69 14.27
C GLU A 190 -17.40 -7.37 15.71
N LEU A 191 -16.18 -7.74 16.10
CA LEU A 191 -15.66 -7.56 17.46
C LEU A 191 -15.49 -6.09 17.85
N GLU A 192 -15.19 -5.21 16.88
CA GLU A 192 -15.11 -3.77 17.12
C GLU A 192 -16.46 -3.04 16.95
N GLY A 193 -17.51 -3.74 16.56
CA GLY A 193 -18.84 -3.16 16.37
C GLY A 193 -18.90 -2.14 15.23
N VAL A 194 -18.03 -2.28 14.21
CA VAL A 194 -17.97 -1.40 13.04
C VAL A 194 -18.58 -2.09 11.81
N PRO A 195 -19.07 -1.31 10.82
CA PRO A 195 -19.63 -1.88 9.59
C PRO A 195 -18.65 -2.81 8.88
N LEU A 196 -19.17 -3.87 8.24
CA LEU A 196 -18.37 -4.73 7.36
C LEU A 196 -17.64 -3.89 6.30
N ASN A 197 -16.45 -4.34 5.93
CA ASN A 197 -15.50 -3.64 5.06
C ASN A 197 -14.90 -2.35 5.66
N THR A 198 -15.13 -2.03 6.95
CA THR A 198 -14.31 -1.04 7.65
C THR A 198 -12.87 -1.55 7.74
N TYR A 199 -12.70 -2.79 8.20
CA TYR A 199 -11.46 -3.54 8.03
C TYR A 199 -11.58 -4.45 6.81
N CYS A 200 -10.56 -4.48 5.96
CA CYS A 200 -10.53 -5.29 4.75
C CYS A 200 -9.07 -5.61 4.35
N LEU A 201 -8.89 -6.51 3.41
CA LEU A 201 -7.64 -6.62 2.70
C LEU A 201 -7.46 -5.39 1.80
N PRO A 202 -6.25 -4.86 1.61
CA PRO A 202 -6.01 -3.82 0.62
C PRO A 202 -6.32 -4.34 -0.79
N THR A 203 -6.71 -3.47 -1.70
CA THR A 203 -6.62 -3.76 -3.12
C THR A 203 -5.14 -3.86 -3.52
N GLU A 204 -4.85 -4.49 -4.63
CA GLU A 204 -3.51 -4.56 -5.19
C GLU A 204 -2.89 -3.18 -5.37
N ALA A 205 -3.65 -2.23 -5.91
CA ALA A 205 -3.20 -0.86 -6.13
C ALA A 205 -2.99 -0.09 -4.81
N GLU A 206 -3.87 -0.23 -3.80
CA GLU A 206 -3.71 0.35 -2.47
C GLU A 206 -2.45 -0.20 -1.78
N TRP A 207 -2.17 -1.50 -1.96
CA TRP A 207 -0.96 -2.13 -1.44
C TRP A 207 0.30 -1.54 -2.08
N GLU A 208 0.36 -1.46 -3.42
CA GLU A 208 1.52 -0.92 -4.14
C GLU A 208 1.74 0.57 -3.84
N TYR A 209 0.67 1.37 -3.79
CA TYR A 209 0.73 2.78 -3.40
C TYR A 209 1.35 2.96 -2.00
N ALA A 210 0.87 2.18 -1.04
CA ALA A 210 1.39 2.19 0.32
C ALA A 210 2.84 1.68 0.40
N CYS A 211 3.20 0.64 -0.36
CA CYS A 211 4.55 0.10 -0.46
C CYS A 211 5.53 1.14 -0.98
N ARG A 212 5.21 1.81 -2.08
CA ARG A 212 6.04 2.85 -2.69
C ARG A 212 6.29 4.02 -1.75
N GLY A 213 5.31 4.42 -0.96
CA GLY A 213 5.47 5.54 -0.03
C GLY A 213 5.94 6.83 -0.71
N GLY A 214 5.49 7.09 -1.97
CA GLY A 214 5.80 8.28 -2.75
C GLY A 214 6.98 8.13 -3.73
N THR A 215 7.59 6.94 -3.82
CA THR A 215 8.67 6.66 -4.79
C THR A 215 8.12 6.02 -6.05
N ASP A 216 8.84 6.15 -7.15
CA ASP A 216 8.61 5.46 -8.42
C ASP A 216 9.69 4.41 -8.75
N THR A 217 10.60 4.16 -7.80
CA THR A 217 11.72 3.22 -7.89
C THR A 217 11.30 1.77 -7.61
N ALA A 218 12.19 0.81 -7.92
CA ALA A 218 11.94 -0.63 -7.71
C ALA A 218 11.58 -0.97 -6.26
N PHE A 219 12.16 -0.26 -5.30
CA PHE A 219 11.89 -0.42 -3.87
C PHE A 219 11.60 0.96 -3.24
N CYS A 220 10.97 1.00 -2.09
CA CYS A 220 10.67 2.24 -1.37
C CYS A 220 11.91 3.06 -0.94
N PHE A 221 13.12 2.53 -1.12
CA PHE A 221 14.41 3.14 -0.81
C PHE A 221 15.30 3.39 -2.04
N GLY A 222 14.77 3.21 -3.26
CA GLY A 222 15.51 3.36 -4.52
C GLY A 222 15.70 2.04 -5.26
N ASP A 223 16.63 2.02 -6.25
CA ASP A 223 16.84 0.86 -7.14
C ASP A 223 18.01 -0.05 -6.69
N ALA A 224 18.71 0.32 -5.62
CA ALA A 224 19.92 -0.35 -5.20
C ALA A 224 19.64 -1.67 -4.45
N VAL A 225 19.58 -2.80 -5.17
CA VAL A 225 19.39 -4.15 -4.61
C VAL A 225 20.35 -4.45 -3.44
N ALA A 226 21.57 -3.93 -3.46
CA ALA A 226 22.55 -4.12 -2.38
C ALA A 226 22.07 -3.59 -1.00
N LYS A 227 21.11 -2.66 -0.98
CA LYS A 227 20.50 -2.12 0.25
C LYS A 227 19.34 -2.96 0.77
N LEU A 228 18.79 -3.89 -0.04
CA LEU A 228 17.55 -4.60 0.27
C LEU A 228 17.61 -5.34 1.62
N SER A 229 18.77 -5.90 1.99
CA SER A 229 18.93 -6.60 3.28
C SER A 229 18.65 -5.76 4.52
N SER A 230 18.67 -4.43 4.40
CA SER A 230 18.29 -3.52 5.49
C SER A 230 16.78 -3.28 5.57
N TRP A 231 16.02 -3.66 4.53
CA TRP A 231 14.61 -3.34 4.36
C TRP A 231 13.71 -4.57 4.26
N ALA A 232 14.30 -5.73 3.95
CA ALA A 232 13.55 -6.95 3.65
C ALA A 232 14.22 -8.18 4.26
N ASP A 233 13.40 -9.19 4.53
CA ASP A 233 13.82 -10.57 4.72
C ASP A 233 13.44 -11.38 3.48
N PHE A 234 14.46 -11.86 2.74
CA PHE A 234 14.34 -12.55 1.46
C PHE A 234 15.47 -13.60 1.30
N ALA A 235 15.51 -14.36 0.24
CA ALA A 235 16.51 -15.42 0.05
C ALA A 235 17.97 -14.93 0.18
N GLY A 236 18.24 -13.67 -0.18
CA GLY A 236 19.58 -13.10 -0.16
C GLY A 236 20.18 -12.84 1.23
N ASN A 237 19.35 -12.69 2.28
CA ASN A 237 19.81 -12.53 3.67
C ASN A 237 19.39 -13.69 4.60
N ASN A 238 18.73 -14.62 4.07
CA ASN A 238 18.45 -15.99 4.46
C ASN A 238 18.16 -16.29 5.93
N SER A 239 16.92 -16.12 6.32
CA SER A 239 16.37 -16.72 7.54
C SER A 239 15.85 -18.15 7.34
N ARG A 240 15.59 -18.57 6.09
CA ARG A 240 14.85 -19.81 5.70
C ARG A 240 13.54 -20.02 6.45
N GLN A 241 12.98 -18.96 6.97
CA GLN A 241 11.72 -18.91 7.71
C GLN A 241 11.25 -17.47 7.83
N THR A 242 10.01 -17.26 8.20
CA THR A 242 9.52 -15.92 8.56
C THR A 242 10.33 -15.34 9.71
N VAL A 243 10.34 -14.02 9.84
CA VAL A 243 10.95 -13.32 10.99
C VAL A 243 9.88 -12.55 11.77
N VAL A 244 10.24 -12.07 12.96
CA VAL A 244 9.40 -11.15 13.72
C VAL A 244 9.18 -9.88 12.90
N VAL A 245 7.93 -9.41 12.80
CA VAL A 245 7.57 -8.22 12.03
C VAL A 245 8.28 -6.97 12.55
N GLY A 246 8.53 -6.01 11.67
CA GLY A 246 9.13 -4.72 12.04
C GLY A 246 10.62 -4.74 12.38
N LYS A 247 11.34 -5.79 12.04
CA LYS A 247 12.79 -5.87 12.30
C LYS A 247 13.65 -5.08 11.32
N ARG A 248 13.12 -4.83 10.14
CA ARG A 248 13.83 -4.08 9.10
C ARG A 248 13.42 -2.62 9.12
N ARG A 249 13.93 -1.83 8.19
CA ARG A 249 13.52 -0.43 8.03
C ARG A 249 12.12 -0.34 7.44
N CYS A 250 11.39 0.69 7.85
CA CYS A 250 10.09 1.02 7.28
C CYS A 250 10.21 2.01 6.11
N ASN A 251 9.19 2.05 5.25
CA ASN A 251 9.08 3.08 4.22
C ASN A 251 8.68 4.46 4.81
N SER A 252 8.51 5.47 3.95
CA SER A 252 8.15 6.84 4.34
C SER A 252 6.82 6.97 5.10
N LEU A 253 5.91 6.04 4.90
CA LEU A 253 4.64 5.98 5.64
C LEU A 253 4.77 5.31 7.01
N GLY A 254 5.95 4.73 7.33
CA GLY A 254 6.18 3.96 8.54
C GLY A 254 5.65 2.54 8.47
N LEU A 255 5.48 1.99 7.26
CA LEU A 255 5.06 0.61 7.01
C LEU A 255 6.30 -0.28 6.91
N TYR A 256 6.27 -1.41 7.59
CA TYR A 256 7.33 -2.40 7.65
C TYR A 256 7.03 -3.61 6.76
N ASP A 257 8.07 -4.33 6.42
CA ASP A 257 8.03 -5.64 5.76
C ASP A 257 7.28 -5.63 4.40
N MET A 258 7.24 -4.44 3.75
CA MET A 258 6.62 -4.28 2.42
C MET A 258 7.44 -4.96 1.31
N HIS A 259 8.63 -5.48 1.61
CA HIS A 259 9.57 -6.08 0.68
C HIS A 259 10.12 -7.39 1.30
N GLY A 260 9.36 -8.48 1.26
CA GLY A 260 9.79 -9.79 1.77
C GLY A 260 9.00 -10.26 2.99
N ASN A 261 9.58 -11.11 3.81
CA ASN A 261 9.00 -11.86 4.93
C ASN A 261 7.89 -12.81 4.47
N VAL A 262 6.66 -12.37 4.21
CA VAL A 262 5.62 -13.19 3.58
C VAL A 262 4.96 -12.47 2.40
N TRP A 263 4.53 -13.23 1.38
CA TRP A 263 3.58 -12.73 0.41
C TRP A 263 2.30 -12.30 1.10
N GLU A 264 1.68 -11.22 0.63
CA GLU A 264 0.48 -10.66 1.23
C GLU A 264 -0.72 -10.75 0.30
N TRP A 265 -1.78 -11.43 0.75
CA TRP A 265 -3.06 -11.48 0.05
C TRP A 265 -3.65 -10.09 -0.14
N CYS A 266 -4.00 -9.77 -1.38
CA CYS A 266 -4.81 -8.60 -1.73
C CYS A 266 -6.29 -8.99 -1.94
N ARG A 267 -7.17 -7.99 -1.92
CA ARG A 267 -8.62 -8.20 -2.05
C ARG A 267 -9.02 -8.61 -3.44
N ASP A 268 -8.32 -8.09 -4.46
CA ASP A 268 -8.74 -8.16 -5.85
C ASP A 268 -8.55 -9.56 -6.44
N LEU A 269 -9.37 -9.86 -7.44
CA LEU A 269 -9.03 -10.85 -8.44
C LEU A 269 -7.81 -10.37 -9.23
N TYR A 270 -6.98 -11.30 -9.65
CA TYR A 270 -5.90 -10.98 -10.56
C TYR A 270 -6.49 -10.61 -11.92
N VAL A 271 -6.25 -9.39 -12.36
CA VAL A 271 -6.67 -8.89 -13.67
C VAL A 271 -5.48 -8.22 -14.36
N ASN A 272 -5.52 -8.19 -15.69
CA ASN A 272 -4.54 -7.46 -16.45
C ASN A 272 -4.62 -5.95 -16.16
N TYR A 273 -3.48 -5.29 -16.12
CA TYR A 273 -3.44 -3.83 -16.06
C TYR A 273 -3.88 -3.22 -17.39
N PRO A 274 -4.40 -1.97 -17.39
CA PRO A 274 -4.72 -1.28 -18.63
C PRO A 274 -3.54 -1.27 -19.62
N GLY A 275 -3.76 -1.74 -20.83
CA GLY A 275 -2.73 -1.87 -21.85
C GLY A 275 -1.96 -3.20 -21.85
N ASP A 276 -2.28 -4.12 -20.96
CA ASP A 276 -1.81 -5.50 -21.00
C ASP A 276 -2.84 -6.38 -21.73
N ASP A 277 -2.58 -6.69 -22.98
CA ASP A 277 -3.44 -7.53 -23.83
C ASP A 277 -3.09 -9.02 -23.73
N SER A 278 -2.25 -9.43 -22.77
CA SER A 278 -1.90 -10.84 -22.57
C SER A 278 -3.10 -11.65 -22.05
N ASP A 279 -3.20 -12.90 -22.50
CA ASP A 279 -4.22 -13.81 -21.99
C ASP A 279 -3.84 -14.27 -20.57
N ALA A 280 -4.63 -13.88 -19.57
CA ALA A 280 -4.43 -14.33 -18.20
C ALA A 280 -4.91 -15.77 -17.95
N GLY A 281 -5.62 -16.39 -18.92
CA GLY A 281 -6.15 -17.75 -18.79
C GLY A 281 -6.99 -17.92 -17.52
N ASP A 282 -6.83 -19.07 -16.82
CA ASP A 282 -7.56 -19.37 -15.59
C ASP A 282 -7.21 -18.45 -14.41
N ARG A 283 -6.16 -17.61 -14.52
CA ARG A 283 -5.73 -16.69 -13.47
C ARG A 283 -6.78 -15.64 -13.10
N TYR A 284 -7.76 -15.37 -13.95
CA TYR A 284 -8.90 -14.49 -13.63
C TYR A 284 -9.72 -14.94 -12.41
N THR A 285 -9.58 -16.19 -11.95
CA THR A 285 -10.20 -16.68 -10.71
C THR A 285 -9.28 -16.57 -9.50
N TYR A 286 -8.01 -16.20 -9.70
CA TYR A 286 -6.99 -16.12 -8.67
C TYR A 286 -7.04 -14.76 -7.95
N ARG A 287 -6.47 -14.73 -6.76
CA ARG A 287 -6.30 -13.51 -5.98
C ARG A 287 -4.86 -13.03 -6.09
N THR A 288 -4.70 -11.72 -6.15
CA THR A 288 -3.37 -11.10 -6.19
C THR A 288 -2.66 -11.26 -4.85
N ILE A 289 -1.36 -11.49 -4.91
CA ILE A 289 -0.43 -11.46 -3.79
C ILE A 289 0.73 -10.53 -4.11
N ARG A 290 1.27 -9.85 -3.09
CA ARG A 290 2.29 -8.80 -3.25
C ARG A 290 3.39 -8.93 -2.19
N GLY A 291 4.56 -8.28 -2.43
CA GLY A 291 5.62 -8.06 -1.44
C GLY A 291 6.81 -9.00 -1.53
N GLY A 292 6.65 -10.17 -2.09
CA GLY A 292 7.68 -11.22 -1.99
C GLY A 292 7.66 -11.92 -0.64
N ASN A 293 8.62 -12.78 -0.37
CA ASN A 293 8.69 -13.52 0.88
C ASN A 293 10.16 -13.88 1.25
N TRP A 294 10.35 -14.54 2.38
CA TRP A 294 11.66 -14.94 2.90
C TRP A 294 12.46 -15.92 2.00
N TYR A 295 11.85 -16.51 0.99
CA TYR A 295 12.45 -17.53 0.12
C TYR A 295 12.74 -17.06 -1.30
N VAL A 296 12.13 -15.95 -1.75
CA VAL A 296 12.28 -15.45 -3.13
C VAL A 296 13.46 -14.51 -3.28
N ASP A 297 13.89 -14.30 -4.52
CA ASP A 297 14.96 -13.39 -4.88
C ASP A 297 14.51 -11.91 -4.81
N SER A 298 15.48 -11.01 -4.84
CA SER A 298 15.26 -9.56 -4.77
C SER A 298 14.30 -9.02 -5.84
N GLY A 299 14.28 -9.62 -7.02
CA GLY A 299 13.38 -9.24 -8.10
C GLY A 299 11.91 -9.38 -7.77
N GLU A 300 11.57 -10.35 -6.94
CA GLU A 300 10.20 -10.60 -6.51
C GLU A 300 9.77 -9.73 -5.31
N CYS A 301 10.72 -9.09 -4.64
CA CYS A 301 10.46 -8.14 -3.55
C CYS A 301 10.25 -6.70 -4.04
N ARG A 302 10.25 -6.41 -5.34
CA ARG A 302 10.02 -5.06 -5.89
C ARG A 302 8.60 -4.58 -5.62
N SER A 303 8.43 -3.26 -5.50
CA SER A 303 7.12 -2.64 -5.29
C SER A 303 6.10 -3.02 -6.37
N ALA A 304 6.53 -3.09 -7.65
CA ALA A 304 5.67 -3.40 -8.79
C ALA A 304 5.47 -4.89 -9.03
N ASN A 305 6.26 -5.77 -8.39
CA ASN A 305 6.14 -7.20 -8.67
C ASN A 305 4.76 -7.74 -8.29
N ARG A 306 4.17 -8.48 -9.23
CA ARG A 306 2.81 -9.03 -9.12
C ARG A 306 2.86 -10.55 -9.20
N CYS A 307 2.10 -11.19 -8.30
CA CYS A 307 1.85 -12.62 -8.38
C CYS A 307 0.39 -12.92 -8.03
N CYS A 308 -0.06 -14.12 -8.31
CA CYS A 308 -1.43 -14.54 -7.98
C CYS A 308 -1.49 -16.02 -7.64
N LEU A 309 -2.48 -16.39 -6.83
CA LEU A 309 -2.73 -17.76 -6.42
C LEU A 309 -4.24 -18.03 -6.37
N PRO A 310 -4.66 -19.29 -6.54
CA PRO A 310 -6.02 -19.72 -6.21
C PRO A 310 -6.37 -19.31 -4.77
N PRO A 311 -7.60 -18.83 -4.49
CA PRO A 311 -7.97 -18.31 -3.16
C PRO A 311 -7.95 -19.37 -2.03
N ALA A 312 -7.87 -20.64 -2.37
CA ALA A 312 -7.72 -21.76 -1.42
C ALA A 312 -6.25 -22.13 -1.15
N SER A 313 -5.29 -21.51 -1.84
CA SER A 313 -3.87 -21.75 -1.59
C SER A 313 -3.46 -21.25 -0.21
N HIS A 314 -2.53 -21.94 0.41
CA HIS A 314 -1.89 -21.56 1.67
C HIS A 314 -0.44 -22.06 1.67
N GLY A 315 0.37 -21.58 2.56
CA GLY A 315 1.77 -21.98 2.69
C GLY A 315 2.51 -21.09 3.68
N ASN A 316 3.65 -21.55 4.14
CA ASN A 316 4.47 -20.86 5.15
C ASN A 316 5.18 -19.59 4.64
N MET A 317 4.88 -19.18 3.42
CA MET A 317 5.37 -17.97 2.75
C MET A 317 4.25 -16.97 2.48
N LEU A 318 3.03 -17.24 2.94
CA LEU A 318 1.82 -16.52 2.52
C LEU A 318 0.99 -16.09 3.73
N GLY A 319 0.91 -14.80 3.92
CA GLY A 319 0.17 -14.11 4.98
C GLY A 319 -0.65 -12.96 4.43
N PHE A 320 -0.86 -11.92 5.24
CA PHE A 320 -1.62 -10.73 4.82
C PHE A 320 -1.41 -9.56 5.80
N ARG A 321 -1.76 -8.35 5.34
CA ARG A 321 -1.98 -7.19 6.21
C ARG A 321 -3.39 -6.65 6.07
N VAL A 322 -3.84 -5.90 7.07
CA VAL A 322 -5.18 -5.33 7.13
C VAL A 322 -5.14 -3.86 6.73
N MET A 323 -6.13 -3.41 5.97
CA MET A 323 -6.43 -2.02 5.74
C MET A 323 -7.70 -1.63 6.50
N ARG A 324 -7.79 -0.36 6.97
CA ARG A 324 -8.99 0.20 7.59
C ARG A 324 -9.41 1.46 6.85
N ARG A 325 -10.64 1.49 6.40
CA ARG A 325 -11.25 2.66 5.77
C ARG A 325 -11.61 3.72 6.82
N ILE A 326 -11.41 4.97 6.45
CA ILE A 326 -11.86 6.14 7.22
C ILE A 326 -13.27 6.48 6.72
N ARG A 327 -14.24 6.40 7.60
CA ARG A 327 -15.65 6.72 7.31
C ARG A 327 -16.12 7.80 8.27
#